data_3e42db0f73a4dfba2fdbbec79c1e87bc
#
_entry.id   3e42db0f73a4dfba2fdbbec79c1e87bc
#
_cell.length_a   1.000
_cell.length_b   1.000
_cell.length_c   1.000
_cell.angle_alpha   90.00
_cell.angle_beta   90.00
_cell.angle_gamma   90.00
#
_symmetry.space_group_name_H-M   'P 1'
#
loop_
_entity.id
_entity.type
_entity.pdbx_description
1 polymer ?
#
loop_
_entity_poly.entity_id
_entity_poly.type
_entity_poly.pdbx_seq_one_letter_code
_entity_poly.pdbx_strand_id
1 'polypeptide(L)'
;MICPRILRRIFAESSAPESSDDGWDKYRERTFARAKARGFIPQDAQFAPRPASMASWGSIPEAERPFQRRLMEVFAGFAEHADYKAGKGIAEIERQGKLDNTLIFYI
;
A
#
# COMPACT_ATOMS: atom_id res chain seq x y z
N MET A 1 -8.01 14.75 12.34
CA MET A 1 -7.26 15.68 11.46
C MET A 1 -5.79 15.25 11.46
N ILE A 2 -5.27 14.74 10.37
CA ILE A 2 -3.87 14.27 10.26
C ILE A 2 -2.98 15.50 10.00
N CYS A 3 -1.95 15.68 10.84
CA CYS A 3 -1.07 16.84 10.74
C CYS A 3 -0.30 16.82 9.39
N PRO A 4 -0.33 17.89 8.58
CA PRO A 4 0.36 17.95 7.29
C PRO A 4 1.87 17.73 7.36
N ARG A 5 2.49 17.98 8.53
CA ARG A 5 3.92 17.70 8.77
C ARG A 5 4.23 16.21 8.88
N ILE A 6 3.31 15.41 9.44
CA ILE A 6 3.48 13.96 9.57
C ILE A 6 3.38 13.31 8.18
N LEU A 7 2.40 13.72 7.38
CA LEU A 7 2.28 13.28 6.00
C LEU A 7 3.55 13.55 5.17
N ARG A 8 4.13 14.77 5.28
CA ARG A 8 5.38 15.10 4.57
C ARG A 8 6.54 14.20 4.93
N ARG A 9 6.66 13.77 6.18
CA ARG A 9 7.77 12.92 6.65
C ARG A 9 7.58 11.47 6.19
N ILE A 10 6.37 10.95 6.29
CA ILE A 10 6.00 9.62 5.79
C ILE A 10 6.22 9.55 4.27
N PHE A 11 5.85 10.59 3.52
CA PHE A 11 6.07 10.69 2.07
C PHE A 11 7.54 10.77 1.66
N ALA A 12 8.40 11.38 2.49
CA ALA A 12 9.83 11.47 2.20
C ALA A 12 10.58 10.15 2.43
N GLU A 13 10.07 9.28 3.29
CA GLU A 13 10.70 8.02 3.67
C GLU A 13 10.13 6.80 2.92
N SER A 14 8.83 6.79 2.56
CA SER A 14 8.20 5.68 1.84
C SER A 14 8.22 5.82 0.32
N SER A 15 8.48 6.99 -0.18
CA SER A 15 8.57 7.23 -1.61
C SER A 15 9.91 6.70 -2.15
N ALA A 16 9.97 5.42 -2.46
CA ALA A 16 10.78 5.03 -3.60
C ALA A 16 10.12 5.70 -4.83
N PRO A 17 10.71 6.75 -5.43
CA PRO A 17 10.08 7.52 -6.51
C PRO A 17 9.73 6.67 -7.73
N GLU A 18 10.27 5.46 -7.80
CA GLU A 18 10.18 4.54 -8.93
C GLU A 18 8.95 3.61 -8.88
N SER A 19 8.13 3.65 -7.82
CA SER A 19 7.11 2.61 -7.67
C SER A 19 5.77 2.89 -8.36
N SER A 20 5.47 4.14 -8.70
CA SER A 20 4.16 4.54 -9.26
C SER A 20 4.21 5.36 -10.55
N ASP A 21 5.41 5.67 -11.09
CA ASP A 21 5.56 6.54 -12.26
C ASP A 21 4.91 5.98 -13.54
N ASP A 22 4.85 4.67 -13.67
CA ASP A 22 4.24 3.95 -14.78
C ASP A 22 2.78 3.55 -14.55
N GLY A 23 2.18 3.99 -13.43
CA GLY A 23 0.77 3.87 -13.10
C GLY A 23 0.38 2.56 -12.41
N TRP A 24 -0.91 2.49 -12.01
CA TRP A 24 -1.42 1.40 -11.18
C TRP A 24 -1.45 0.03 -11.86
N ASP A 25 -1.59 -0.05 -13.17
CA ASP A 25 -1.58 -1.35 -13.86
C ASP A 25 -0.21 -2.02 -13.72
N LYS A 26 0.87 -1.29 -13.98
CA LYS A 26 2.24 -1.78 -13.82
C LYS A 26 2.64 -1.98 -12.36
N TYR A 27 2.22 -1.10 -11.48
CA TYR A 27 2.41 -1.26 -10.04
C TYR A 27 1.78 -2.56 -9.53
N ARG A 28 0.57 -2.87 -9.96
CA ARG A 28 -0.16 -4.08 -9.60
C ARG A 28 0.56 -5.34 -10.10
N GLU A 29 1.05 -5.36 -11.35
CA GLU A 29 1.83 -6.47 -11.90
C GLU A 29 3.10 -6.72 -11.07
N ARG A 30 3.87 -5.67 -10.77
CA ARG A 30 5.09 -5.77 -9.95
C ARG A 30 4.81 -6.25 -8.53
N THR A 31 3.75 -5.75 -7.92
CA THR A 31 3.36 -6.16 -6.56
C THR A 31 2.98 -7.63 -6.52
N PHE A 32 2.22 -8.11 -7.50
CA PHE A 32 1.87 -9.52 -7.62
C PHE A 32 3.12 -10.42 -7.79
N ALA A 33 4.03 -10.05 -8.69
CA ALA A 33 5.27 -10.78 -8.90
C ALA A 33 6.13 -10.82 -7.61
N ARG A 34 6.21 -9.70 -6.89
CA ARG A 34 6.94 -9.61 -5.63
C ARG A 34 6.30 -10.45 -4.52
N ALA A 35 4.97 -10.47 -4.45
CA ALA A 35 4.24 -11.29 -3.47
C ALA A 35 4.49 -12.79 -3.71
N LYS A 36 4.51 -13.26 -4.96
CA LYS A 36 4.93 -14.63 -5.31
C LYS A 36 6.38 -14.92 -4.90
N ALA A 37 7.29 -14.04 -5.28
CA ALA A 37 8.72 -14.22 -4.99
C ALA A 37 9.00 -14.30 -3.47
N ARG A 38 8.20 -13.60 -2.65
CA ARG A 38 8.31 -13.59 -1.18
C ARG A 38 7.49 -14.70 -0.50
N GLY A 39 6.75 -15.50 -1.25
CA GLY A 39 5.91 -16.58 -0.71
C GLY A 39 4.64 -16.09 0.02
N PHE A 40 4.22 -14.85 -0.15
CA PHE A 40 2.97 -14.33 0.44
C PHE A 40 1.72 -14.89 -0.24
N ILE A 41 1.84 -15.33 -1.47
CA ILE A 41 0.78 -15.99 -2.24
C ILE A 41 1.33 -17.27 -2.90
N PRO A 42 0.48 -18.29 -3.14
CA PRO A 42 0.88 -19.52 -3.81
C PRO A 42 1.51 -19.28 -5.18
N GLN A 43 2.45 -20.15 -5.57
CA GLN A 43 3.13 -20.00 -6.86
C GLN A 43 2.22 -20.22 -8.07
N ASP A 44 1.17 -21.01 -7.91
CA ASP A 44 0.12 -21.28 -8.90
C ASP A 44 -0.99 -20.21 -8.93
N ALA A 45 -0.96 -19.22 -8.01
CA ALA A 45 -1.92 -18.14 -8.00
C ALA A 45 -1.92 -17.39 -9.34
N GLN A 46 -3.12 -17.16 -9.87
CA GLN A 46 -3.30 -16.41 -11.11
C GLN A 46 -3.53 -14.93 -10.84
N PHE A 47 -2.98 -14.10 -11.71
CA PHE A 47 -3.21 -12.66 -11.65
C PHE A 47 -4.67 -12.36 -12.04
N ALA A 48 -5.45 -11.87 -11.11
CA ALA A 48 -6.84 -11.55 -11.37
C ALA A 48 -6.98 -10.42 -12.41
N PRO A 49 -7.93 -10.48 -13.34
CA PRO A 49 -8.17 -9.41 -14.29
C PRO A 49 -8.55 -8.11 -13.57
N ARG A 50 -8.31 -6.98 -14.20
CA ARG A 50 -8.75 -5.69 -13.68
C ARG A 50 -10.28 -5.63 -13.72
N PRO A 51 -10.96 -5.21 -12.64
CA PRO A 51 -12.39 -5.00 -12.64
C PRO A 51 -12.81 -3.99 -13.73
N ALA A 52 -13.92 -4.26 -14.41
CA ALA A 52 -14.43 -3.38 -15.47
C ALA A 52 -14.80 -1.97 -14.96
N SER A 53 -15.11 -1.84 -13.67
CA SER A 53 -15.40 -0.57 -13.00
C SER A 53 -14.17 0.33 -12.81
N MET A 54 -12.95 -0.21 -12.97
CA MET A 54 -11.70 0.53 -12.81
C MET A 54 -11.13 0.91 -14.18
N ALA A 55 -10.90 2.19 -14.39
CA ALA A 55 -10.23 2.68 -15.59
C ALA A 55 -8.80 2.13 -15.71
N SER A 56 -8.34 1.87 -16.94
CA SER A 56 -6.94 1.55 -17.19
C SER A 56 -6.08 2.79 -17.04
N TRP A 57 -4.81 2.63 -16.63
CA TRP A 57 -3.88 3.75 -16.62
C TRP A 57 -3.75 4.44 -17.99
N GLY A 58 -3.75 3.64 -19.06
CA GLY A 58 -3.67 4.15 -20.42
C GLY A 58 -4.86 5.00 -20.86
N SER A 59 -6.04 4.83 -20.23
CA SER A 59 -7.23 5.64 -20.54
C SER A 59 -7.25 7.00 -19.82
N ILE A 60 -6.32 7.24 -18.89
CA ILE A 60 -6.24 8.51 -18.17
C ILE A 60 -5.56 9.56 -19.05
N PRO A 61 -6.21 10.74 -19.25
CA PRO A 61 -5.60 11.84 -19.98
C PRO A 61 -4.22 12.20 -19.41
N GLU A 62 -3.27 12.48 -20.28
CA GLU A 62 -1.89 12.76 -19.88
C GLU A 62 -1.78 13.91 -18.88
N ALA A 63 -2.59 14.94 -19.06
CA ALA A 63 -2.66 16.09 -18.15
C ALA A 63 -3.11 15.74 -16.74
N GLU A 64 -3.87 14.65 -16.55
CA GLU A 64 -4.38 14.20 -15.26
C GLU A 64 -3.45 13.20 -14.55
N ARG A 65 -2.54 12.55 -15.29
CA ARG A 65 -1.64 11.51 -14.74
C ARG A 65 -0.79 12.00 -13.56
N PRO A 66 -0.24 13.23 -13.57
CA PRO A 66 0.51 13.72 -12.39
C PRO A 66 -0.35 13.79 -11.13
N PHE A 67 -1.61 14.20 -11.25
CA PHE A 67 -2.54 14.22 -10.13
C PHE A 67 -2.87 12.80 -9.63
N GLN A 68 -3.12 11.87 -10.55
CA GLN A 68 -3.40 10.47 -10.19
C GLN A 68 -2.20 9.79 -9.52
N ARG A 69 -0.97 10.05 -10.00
CA ARG A 69 0.25 9.58 -9.32
C ARG A 69 0.33 10.11 -7.89
N ARG A 70 0.03 11.40 -7.72
CA ARG A 70 0.04 12.00 -6.38
C ARG A 70 -0.99 11.40 -5.45
N LEU A 71 -2.18 11.06 -5.94
CA LEU A 71 -3.18 10.32 -5.15
C LEU A 71 -2.68 8.93 -4.73
N MET A 72 -2.03 8.19 -5.63
CA MET A 72 -1.43 6.89 -5.32
C MET A 72 -0.36 7.01 -4.22
N GLU A 73 0.53 7.99 -4.31
CA GLU A 73 1.56 8.26 -3.30
C GLU A 73 0.92 8.58 -1.94
N VAL A 74 -0.08 9.47 -1.93
CA VAL A 74 -0.81 9.86 -0.71
C VAL A 74 -1.43 8.63 -0.05
N PHE A 75 -2.08 7.78 -0.85
CA PHE A 75 -2.71 6.56 -0.36
C PHE A 75 -1.68 5.56 0.20
N ALA A 76 -0.56 5.38 -0.49
CA ALA A 76 0.52 4.51 -0.02
C ALA A 76 1.08 4.99 1.32
N GLY A 77 1.35 6.29 1.47
CA GLY A 77 1.81 6.85 2.75
C GLY A 77 0.77 6.75 3.86
N PHE A 78 -0.51 6.85 3.54
CA PHE A 78 -1.58 6.62 4.51
C PHE A 78 -1.61 5.16 4.98
N ALA A 79 -1.53 4.21 4.05
CA ALA A 79 -1.52 2.78 4.37
C ALA A 79 -0.31 2.42 5.25
N GLU A 80 0.89 2.90 4.91
CA GLU A 80 2.09 2.71 5.73
C GLU A 80 1.94 3.28 7.14
N HIS A 81 1.37 4.49 7.26
CA HIS A 81 1.11 5.08 8.57
C HIS A 81 0.11 4.27 9.39
N ALA A 82 -0.95 3.76 8.77
CA ALA A 82 -1.94 2.91 9.42
C ALA A 82 -1.29 1.61 9.93
N ASP A 83 -0.48 0.95 9.10
CA ASP A 83 0.25 -0.25 9.47
C ASP A 83 1.22 -0.01 10.64
N TYR A 84 1.98 1.08 10.58
CA TYR A 84 2.86 1.49 11.68
C TYR A 84 2.10 1.70 13.01
N LYS A 85 0.90 2.29 12.96
CA LYS A 85 0.08 2.49 14.15
C LYS A 85 -0.51 1.18 14.67
N ALA A 86 -0.94 0.29 13.79
CA ALA A 86 -1.39 -1.06 14.16
C ALA A 86 -0.25 -1.84 14.83
N GLY A 87 0.95 -1.81 14.26
CA GLY A 87 2.14 -2.43 14.84
C GLY A 87 2.46 -1.92 16.25
N LYS A 88 2.31 -0.62 16.50
CA LYS A 88 2.48 -0.07 17.87
C LYS A 88 1.42 -0.59 18.84
N GLY A 89 0.17 -0.76 18.39
CA GLY A 89 -0.89 -1.35 19.22
C GLY A 89 -0.55 -2.80 19.61
N ILE A 90 -0.08 -3.59 18.65
CA ILE A 90 0.34 -4.98 18.88
C ILE A 90 1.51 -5.05 19.85
N ALA A 91 2.53 -4.22 19.67
CA ALA A 91 3.68 -4.16 20.57
C ALA A 91 3.29 -3.78 22.01
N GLU A 92 2.29 -2.94 22.20
CA GLU A 92 1.79 -2.61 23.53
C GLU A 92 1.06 -3.78 24.19
N ILE A 93 0.29 -4.56 23.41
CA ILE A 93 -0.35 -5.79 23.91
C ILE A 93 0.71 -6.82 24.31
N GLU A 94 1.78 -6.96 23.52
CA GLU A 94 2.92 -7.82 23.83
C GLU A 94 3.62 -7.38 25.12
N ARG A 95 3.89 -6.09 25.27
CA ARG A 95 4.50 -5.51 26.49
C ARG A 95 3.67 -5.77 27.75
N GLN A 96 2.36 -5.88 27.61
CA GLN A 96 1.47 -6.26 28.72
C GLN A 96 1.39 -7.76 28.97
N GLY A 97 2.11 -8.59 28.21
CA GLY A 97 2.08 -10.05 28.32
C GLY A 97 0.75 -10.68 27.92
N LYS A 98 -0.02 -10.03 27.05
CA LYS A 98 -1.36 -10.46 26.67
C LYS A 98 -1.45 -10.97 25.23
N LEU A 99 -0.35 -10.94 24.46
CA LEU A 99 -0.36 -11.27 23.04
C LEU A 99 -0.86 -12.70 22.79
N ASP A 100 -0.41 -13.67 23.59
CA ASP A 100 -0.78 -15.09 23.46
C ASP A 100 -2.27 -15.36 23.72
N ASN A 101 -2.95 -14.43 24.40
CA ASN A 101 -4.38 -14.50 24.70
C ASN A 101 -5.19 -13.42 23.95
N THR A 102 -4.64 -12.89 22.87
CA THR A 102 -5.29 -11.83 22.06
C THR A 102 -5.40 -12.26 20.62
N LEU A 103 -6.62 -12.27 20.11
CA LEU A 103 -6.88 -12.51 18.69
C LEU A 103 -6.91 -11.17 17.94
N ILE A 104 -6.07 -11.05 16.92
CA ILE A 104 -5.93 -9.83 16.14
C ILE A 104 -6.51 -10.04 14.75
N PHE A 105 -7.49 -9.23 14.35
CA PHE A 105 -8.04 -9.19 13.00
C PHE A 105 -7.60 -7.88 12.32
N TYR A 106 -7.03 -8.02 11.13
CA TYR A 106 -6.72 -6.90 10.24
C TYR A 106 -7.65 -6.99 9.01
N ILE A 107 -8.57 -6.03 8.85
CA ILE A 107 -9.61 -5.99 7.81
C ILE A 107 -9.61 -4.64 7.09
#